data_591bb122bc171e5baa0db1ee327a42a4
#
_entry.id   591bb122bc171e5baa0db1ee327a42a4
#
_cell.length_a   1.000
_cell.length_b   1.000
_cell.length_c   1.000
_cell.angle_alpha   90.00
_cell.angle_beta   90.00
_cell.angle_gamma   90.00
#
_symmetry.space_group_name_H-M   'P 1'
#
loop_
_entity.id
_entity.type
_entity.pdbx_description
1 polymer ?
#
loop_
_entity_poly.entity_id
_entity_poly.type
_entity_poly.pdbx_seq_one_letter_code
_entity_poly.pdbx_strand_id
1 'polypeptide(L)'
;MGKKLFILFLLIFSVIGCGKKEDPSQNGDNKKPPTNNQKTIGDLEIGSLVVDNSWEWEIRASEGYSGTGIKKPIVWIVVAKNHYEVEGDVPHVTLLSKEILGRYTFDNSTDRGSVYGINHWGDSGTTNATRGIRTFLTNVFLPEFSNSFNSAVLTTNLPSAHAITNEIYYTQDKVFIPCRSEIDRDLRHFTPAGSIFEYFDIDDVWERFARRKAQLPGLSASDPNYANFDDYWNYFTRTPSSGELSFVYRVVLDGNYSVGNSGDTSGFWGIRPIVNISSSTVVSEEADEDGVYNIKY
;
A
#
# COMPACT_ATOMS: atom_id res chain seq x y z
N MET A 1 32.99 -4.21 42.96
CA MET A 1 33.92 -3.10 42.65
C MET A 1 34.54 -3.36 41.27
N GLY A 2 34.08 -2.74 40.21
CA GLY A 2 34.57 -2.87 38.84
C GLY A 2 34.67 -1.47 38.22
N LYS A 3 35.88 -1.01 38.01
CA LYS A 3 36.20 0.32 37.49
C LYS A 3 35.86 0.39 35.98
N LYS A 4 35.03 1.34 35.61
CA LYS A 4 34.80 1.71 34.19
C LYS A 4 35.93 2.62 33.71
N LEU A 5 36.62 2.18 32.67
CA LEU A 5 37.67 2.94 31.98
C LEU A 5 37.01 3.77 30.87
N PHE A 6 37.05 5.11 31.01
CA PHE A 6 36.68 6.08 29.99
C PHE A 6 37.90 6.38 29.12
N ILE A 7 37.85 6.07 27.84
CA ILE A 7 38.86 6.50 26.85
C ILE A 7 38.34 7.74 26.15
N LEU A 8 39.01 8.86 26.39
CA LEU A 8 38.78 10.16 25.79
C LEU A 8 39.65 10.27 24.55
N PHE A 9 39.04 10.32 23.35
CA PHE A 9 39.77 10.62 22.10
C PHE A 9 39.85 12.12 21.90
N LEU A 10 41.05 12.65 21.98
CA LEU A 10 41.36 14.05 21.64
C LEU A 10 41.70 14.14 20.15
N LEU A 11 40.88 14.83 19.36
CA LEU A 11 41.16 15.16 17.96
C LEU A 11 41.86 16.53 17.92
N ILE A 12 43.11 16.50 17.53
CA ILE A 12 43.92 17.71 17.27
C ILE A 12 43.66 18.16 15.81
N PHE A 13 43.07 19.33 15.66
CA PHE A 13 42.99 20.00 14.35
C PHE A 13 44.25 20.85 14.11
N SER A 14 45.05 20.48 13.13
CA SER A 14 46.13 21.28 12.61
C SER A 14 45.60 22.23 11.56
N VAL A 15 45.64 23.52 11.84
CA VAL A 15 45.36 24.60 10.86
C VAL A 15 46.66 24.89 10.12
N ILE A 16 46.68 24.59 8.84
CA ILE A 16 47.74 25.08 7.92
C ILE A 16 47.12 26.20 7.10
N GLY A 17 47.51 27.41 7.40
CA GLY A 17 47.23 28.58 6.58
C GLY A 17 48.17 28.61 5.35
N CYS A 18 47.64 28.89 4.18
CA CYS A 18 48.42 29.27 3.04
C CYS A 18 47.75 30.40 2.23
N GLY A 19 48.56 31.37 1.88
CA GLY A 19 48.25 32.70 1.50
C GLY A 19 47.47 32.92 0.21
N LYS A 20 46.86 34.09 0.16
CA LYS A 20 46.21 34.73 -0.98
C LYS A 20 47.17 34.99 -2.13
N LYS A 21 46.75 34.64 -3.36
CA LYS A 21 47.07 35.37 -4.58
C LYS A 21 45.74 35.75 -5.22
N GLU A 22 45.48 37.03 -5.28
CA GLU A 22 44.40 37.62 -6.06
C GLU A 22 44.83 37.67 -7.53
N ASP A 23 44.00 37.11 -8.41
CA ASP A 23 44.08 37.29 -9.85
C ASP A 23 42.77 37.96 -10.30
N PRO A 24 42.82 39.15 -10.90
CA PRO A 24 41.62 39.87 -11.31
C PRO A 24 41.29 39.52 -12.76
N SER A 25 40.05 39.18 -12.98
CA SER A 25 39.37 39.09 -14.27
C SER A 25 38.92 37.68 -14.68
N GLN A 26 37.74 37.31 -14.22
CA GLN A 26 36.80 36.60 -15.07
C GLN A 26 35.38 37.03 -14.67
N ASN A 27 34.81 37.92 -15.47
CA ASN A 27 33.37 38.06 -15.62
C ASN A 27 32.83 36.75 -16.22
N GLY A 28 32.59 35.76 -15.39
CA GLY A 28 31.91 34.54 -15.74
C GLY A 28 30.46 34.68 -15.32
N ASP A 29 29.58 34.83 -16.28
CA ASP A 29 28.15 34.60 -16.11
C ASP A 29 27.93 33.30 -15.33
N ASN A 30 27.74 33.43 -14.03
CA ASN A 30 27.21 32.33 -13.18
C ASN A 30 25.78 32.06 -13.61
N LYS A 31 25.57 31.50 -14.79
CA LYS A 31 24.37 30.76 -15.11
C LYS A 31 24.35 29.57 -14.16
N LYS A 32 23.60 29.71 -13.04
CA LYS A 32 23.16 28.62 -12.22
C LYS A 32 22.67 27.51 -13.18
N PRO A 33 23.21 26.27 -13.11
CA PRO A 33 22.70 25.20 -13.97
C PRO A 33 21.18 25.15 -13.79
N PRO A 34 20.40 24.96 -14.87
CA PRO A 34 18.97 24.83 -14.75
C PRO A 34 18.73 23.69 -13.77
N THR A 35 18.22 24.00 -12.59
CA THR A 35 17.66 23.03 -11.70
C THR A 35 16.43 22.50 -12.46
N ASN A 36 16.58 21.35 -13.07
CA ASN A 36 15.48 20.60 -13.65
C ASN A 36 14.65 20.10 -12.46
N ASN A 37 13.86 20.97 -11.86
CA ASN A 37 12.94 20.65 -10.78
C ASN A 37 11.74 19.92 -11.38
N GLN A 38 11.96 18.69 -11.82
CA GLN A 38 10.86 17.82 -12.19
C GLN A 38 10.04 17.53 -10.93
N LYS A 39 8.74 17.67 -11.05
CA LYS A 39 7.80 17.31 -9.98
C LYS A 39 7.87 15.80 -9.71
N THR A 40 7.95 15.45 -8.45
CA THR A 40 8.02 14.06 -8.03
C THR A 40 6.75 13.66 -7.27
N ILE A 41 6.53 12.36 -7.10
CA ILE A 41 5.39 11.86 -6.33
C ILE A 41 5.51 12.28 -4.85
N GLY A 42 6.72 12.49 -4.34
CA GLY A 42 6.98 13.01 -3.00
C GLY A 42 6.48 14.44 -2.78
N ASP A 43 6.32 15.24 -3.85
CA ASP A 43 5.82 16.61 -3.79
C ASP A 43 4.29 16.69 -3.76
N LEU A 44 3.59 15.58 -4.03
CA LEU A 44 2.13 15.54 -4.06
C LEU A 44 1.54 15.57 -2.64
N GLU A 45 0.37 16.21 -2.51
CA GLU A 45 -0.39 16.22 -1.26
C GLU A 45 -1.04 14.85 -0.98
N ILE A 46 -1.30 14.58 0.31
CA ILE A 46 -2.10 13.42 0.73
C ILE A 46 -3.50 13.53 0.12
N GLY A 47 -3.96 12.44 -0.48
CA GLY A 47 -5.22 12.39 -1.23
C GLY A 47 -5.08 12.66 -2.72
N SER A 48 -3.91 13.10 -3.21
CA SER A 48 -3.65 13.24 -4.64
C SER A 48 -3.82 11.91 -5.36
N LEU A 49 -4.30 11.97 -6.60
CA LEU A 49 -4.46 10.82 -7.47
C LEU A 49 -3.30 10.69 -8.44
N VAL A 50 -2.79 9.47 -8.61
CA VAL A 50 -1.72 9.17 -9.57
C VAL A 50 -2.06 7.94 -10.40
N VAL A 51 -1.53 7.86 -11.61
CA VAL A 51 -1.74 6.75 -12.54
C VAL A 51 -0.45 6.44 -13.30
N ASP A 52 -0.21 5.16 -13.57
CA ASP A 52 0.77 4.73 -14.57
C ASP A 52 0.00 4.25 -15.82
N ASN A 53 0.00 5.07 -16.87
CA ASN A 53 -0.67 4.78 -18.13
C ASN A 53 0.12 3.82 -19.04
N SER A 54 1.28 3.32 -18.59
CA SER A 54 2.10 2.39 -19.38
C SER A 54 1.59 0.95 -19.34
N TRP A 55 0.64 0.64 -18.47
CA TRP A 55 0.03 -0.68 -18.34
C TRP A 55 -1.42 -0.59 -17.85
N GLU A 56 -2.18 -1.67 -18.07
CA GLU A 56 -3.59 -1.76 -17.71
C GLU A 56 -3.85 -3.05 -16.92
N TRP A 57 -4.74 -2.98 -15.96
CA TRP A 57 -5.23 -4.13 -15.21
C TRP A 57 -6.64 -4.51 -15.67
N GLU A 58 -6.89 -5.80 -15.88
CA GLU A 58 -8.24 -6.31 -16.11
C GLU A 58 -8.94 -6.55 -14.77
N ILE A 59 -10.00 -5.77 -14.51
CA ILE A 59 -10.78 -5.89 -13.28
C ILE A 59 -11.48 -7.23 -13.24
N ARG A 60 -11.35 -7.93 -12.12
CA ARG A 60 -11.88 -9.29 -11.92
C ARG A 60 -13.05 -9.26 -10.94
N ALA A 61 -14.21 -8.78 -11.41
CA ALA A 61 -15.41 -8.61 -10.59
C ALA A 61 -16.21 -9.89 -10.37
N SER A 62 -15.89 -10.98 -11.09
CA SER A 62 -16.57 -12.28 -10.95
C SER A 62 -15.70 -13.32 -10.26
N GLU A 63 -16.39 -14.35 -9.71
CA GLU A 63 -15.72 -15.51 -9.12
C GLU A 63 -14.80 -16.22 -10.12
N GLY A 64 -13.69 -16.74 -9.62
CA GLY A 64 -12.89 -17.69 -10.37
C GLY A 64 -11.97 -17.08 -11.42
N TYR A 65 -11.52 -15.83 -11.24
CA TYR A 65 -10.50 -15.20 -12.10
C TYR A 65 -10.95 -14.80 -13.51
N SER A 66 -12.21 -14.97 -13.85
CA SER A 66 -12.71 -14.44 -15.11
C SER A 66 -12.77 -12.91 -15.02
N GLY A 67 -12.09 -12.25 -15.94
CA GLY A 67 -12.12 -10.81 -16.06
C GLY A 67 -13.50 -10.31 -16.46
N THR A 68 -13.77 -9.04 -16.17
CA THR A 68 -14.99 -8.36 -16.65
C THR A 68 -14.88 -7.92 -18.11
N GLY A 69 -13.68 -8.07 -18.71
CA GLY A 69 -13.31 -7.44 -19.96
C GLY A 69 -13.00 -5.94 -19.84
N ILE A 70 -13.10 -5.38 -18.65
CA ILE A 70 -12.74 -3.97 -18.41
C ILE A 70 -11.26 -3.92 -18.07
N LYS A 71 -10.47 -3.41 -19.02
CA LYS A 71 -9.06 -3.10 -18.84
C LYS A 71 -8.89 -1.61 -18.73
N LYS A 72 -8.19 -1.16 -17.71
CA LYS A 72 -7.83 0.25 -17.53
C LYS A 72 -6.61 0.41 -16.65
N PRO A 73 -5.89 1.54 -16.75
CA PRO A 73 -4.86 1.87 -15.79
C PRO A 73 -5.41 1.94 -14.36
N ILE A 74 -4.61 1.58 -13.38
CA ILE A 74 -4.99 1.69 -11.97
C ILE A 74 -4.74 3.12 -11.50
N VAL A 75 -5.78 3.77 -11.00
CA VAL A 75 -5.65 5.03 -10.28
C VAL A 75 -5.34 4.74 -8.82
N TRP A 76 -4.31 5.38 -8.31
CA TRP A 76 -3.83 5.26 -6.95
C TRP A 76 -4.09 6.55 -6.17
N ILE A 77 -4.32 6.43 -4.87
CA ILE A 77 -4.43 7.55 -3.93
C ILE A 77 -3.14 7.61 -3.11
N VAL A 78 -2.54 8.78 -2.99
CA VAL A 78 -1.46 9.04 -2.04
C VAL A 78 -2.04 9.03 -0.63
N VAL A 79 -1.74 8.01 0.19
CA VAL A 79 -2.36 7.83 1.52
C VAL A 79 -1.43 8.14 2.68
N ALA A 80 -0.12 8.06 2.48
CA ALA A 80 0.88 8.39 3.49
C ALA A 80 2.25 8.62 2.87
N LYS A 81 3.16 9.24 3.63
CA LYS A 81 4.57 9.43 3.27
C LYS A 81 5.45 8.81 4.37
N ASN A 82 6.48 8.06 3.95
CA ASN A 82 7.44 7.41 4.87
C ASN A 82 6.78 6.62 6.01
N HIS A 83 5.71 5.90 5.69
CA HIS A 83 4.86 5.22 6.68
C HIS A 83 5.44 3.89 7.16
N TYR A 84 6.16 3.20 6.30
CA TYR A 84 6.72 1.87 6.57
C TYR A 84 8.25 1.90 6.59
N GLU A 85 8.83 0.83 7.12
CA GLU A 85 10.21 0.49 6.80
C GLU A 85 10.24 -0.17 5.43
N VAL A 86 11.05 0.35 4.52
CA VAL A 86 11.25 -0.18 3.18
C VAL A 86 12.71 -0.56 2.95
N GLU A 87 12.94 -1.46 2.00
CA GLU A 87 14.28 -1.85 1.59
C GLU A 87 15.11 -0.61 1.19
N GLY A 88 16.32 -0.48 1.76
CA GLY A 88 17.24 0.62 1.51
C GLY A 88 16.94 1.91 2.27
N ASP A 89 15.93 1.93 3.14
CA ASP A 89 15.56 3.10 3.97
C ASP A 89 15.43 4.41 3.15
N VAL A 90 14.81 4.31 1.98
CA VAL A 90 14.63 5.43 1.06
C VAL A 90 13.31 6.16 1.32
N PRO A 91 13.25 7.50 1.12
CA PRO A 91 12.00 8.24 1.17
C PRO A 91 10.98 7.66 0.17
N HIS A 92 9.75 7.46 0.63
CA HIS A 92 8.73 6.81 -0.16
C HIS A 92 7.33 7.37 0.08
N VAL A 93 6.44 7.04 -0.84
CA VAL A 93 5.02 7.37 -0.79
C VAL A 93 4.23 6.07 -0.82
N THR A 94 3.25 5.96 0.07
CA THR A 94 2.31 4.84 0.11
C THR A 94 1.11 5.14 -0.76
N LEU A 95 0.85 4.27 -1.71
CA LEU A 95 -0.24 4.35 -2.68
C LEU A 95 -1.27 3.26 -2.40
N LEU A 96 -2.54 3.64 -2.30
CA LEU A 96 -3.68 2.73 -2.18
C LEU A 96 -4.50 2.80 -3.47
N SER A 97 -4.88 1.67 -4.06
CA SER A 97 -5.76 1.69 -5.23
C SER A 97 -7.07 2.43 -4.90
N LYS A 98 -7.50 3.33 -5.80
CA LYS A 98 -8.76 4.08 -5.64
C LYS A 98 -9.97 3.15 -5.65
N GLU A 99 -9.91 2.13 -6.50
CA GLU A 99 -10.96 1.15 -6.70
C GLU A 99 -10.56 -0.24 -6.22
N ILE A 100 -11.55 -1.10 -6.06
CA ILE A 100 -11.35 -2.53 -5.88
C ILE A 100 -10.97 -3.13 -7.23
N LEU A 101 -9.90 -3.91 -7.26
CA LEU A 101 -9.31 -4.42 -8.50
C LEU A 101 -9.75 -5.84 -8.83
N GLY A 102 -10.52 -6.45 -7.98
CA GLY A 102 -11.06 -7.79 -8.19
C GLY A 102 -11.64 -8.37 -6.91
N ARG A 103 -12.28 -9.50 -7.05
CA ARG A 103 -12.83 -10.32 -5.94
C ARG A 103 -11.96 -11.54 -5.76
N TYR A 104 -11.61 -11.84 -4.52
CA TYR A 104 -10.72 -12.92 -4.21
C TYR A 104 -11.03 -13.56 -2.86
N THR A 105 -10.57 -14.78 -2.64
CA THR A 105 -10.60 -15.43 -1.34
C THR A 105 -9.35 -15.03 -0.55
N PHE A 106 -9.49 -14.68 0.73
CA PHE A 106 -8.34 -14.30 1.54
C PHE A 106 -7.34 -15.45 1.67
N ASP A 107 -7.82 -16.62 2.06
CA ASP A 107 -7.08 -17.87 2.05
C ASP A 107 -8.03 -19.03 1.76
N ASN A 108 -7.66 -19.87 0.80
CA ASN A 108 -8.43 -21.04 0.38
C ASN A 108 -7.72 -22.35 0.77
N SER A 109 -6.76 -22.34 1.70
CA SER A 109 -6.07 -23.56 2.09
C SER A 109 -6.93 -24.41 3.02
N THR A 110 -7.31 -25.60 2.54
CA THR A 110 -7.92 -26.64 3.38
C THR A 110 -6.87 -27.44 4.16
N ASP A 111 -5.59 -27.13 3.97
CA ASP A 111 -4.46 -27.97 4.36
C ASP A 111 -4.19 -28.03 5.87
N ARG A 112 -4.84 -27.17 6.66
CA ARG A 112 -4.66 -27.14 8.13
C ARG A 112 -5.89 -27.59 8.91
N GLY A 113 -6.79 -28.32 8.29
CA GLY A 113 -7.99 -28.85 8.95
C GLY A 113 -9.07 -27.81 9.25
N SER A 114 -8.90 -26.58 8.81
CA SER A 114 -9.94 -25.55 8.85
C SER A 114 -10.74 -25.59 7.55
N VAL A 115 -12.05 -25.73 7.68
CA VAL A 115 -13.00 -25.67 6.56
C VAL A 115 -13.04 -24.26 5.94
N TYR A 116 -12.44 -23.26 6.62
CA TYR A 116 -12.64 -21.83 6.36
C TYR A 116 -11.37 -21.06 6.00
N GLY A 117 -10.24 -21.76 5.77
CA GLY A 117 -8.95 -21.10 5.51
C GLY A 117 -8.30 -20.52 6.77
N ILE A 118 -7.20 -19.81 6.59
CA ILE A 118 -6.43 -19.18 7.67
C ILE A 118 -6.43 -17.68 7.44
N ASN A 119 -6.62 -16.92 8.51
CA ASN A 119 -6.66 -15.48 8.48
C ASN A 119 -5.28 -14.81 8.70
N HIS A 120 -4.21 -15.58 8.63
CA HIS A 120 -2.86 -15.14 8.89
C HIS A 120 -2.17 -14.67 7.61
N TRP A 121 -1.79 -13.41 7.53
CA TRP A 121 -1.21 -12.83 6.30
C TRP A 121 0.07 -13.53 5.85
N GLY A 122 0.96 -13.86 6.79
CA GLY A 122 2.24 -14.52 6.50
C GLY A 122 2.11 -15.93 5.95
N ASP A 123 1.07 -16.65 6.34
CA ASP A 123 0.84 -18.05 6.01
C ASP A 123 -0.04 -18.24 4.77
N SER A 124 -0.59 -17.17 4.23
CA SER A 124 -1.41 -17.26 3.03
C SER A 124 -0.56 -17.69 1.83
N GLY A 125 -0.36 -19.00 1.68
CA GLY A 125 0.36 -19.58 0.56
C GLY A 125 1.49 -20.55 0.86
N THR A 126 1.65 -21.04 2.10
CA THR A 126 2.80 -21.91 2.45
C THR A 126 2.74 -23.32 1.90
N THR A 127 1.59 -23.83 1.46
CA THR A 127 1.45 -25.22 0.99
C THR A 127 0.91 -25.40 -0.42
N ASN A 128 0.25 -24.39 -0.98
CA ASN A 128 -0.15 -24.39 -2.39
C ASN A 128 -0.01 -22.97 -2.93
N ALA A 129 1.09 -22.70 -3.60
CA ALA A 129 1.51 -21.38 -4.12
C ALA A 129 0.52 -20.67 -5.08
N THR A 130 -0.68 -21.18 -5.26
CA THR A 130 -1.73 -20.63 -6.13
C THR A 130 -2.95 -20.14 -5.37
N ARG A 131 -2.99 -20.25 -4.05
CA ARG A 131 -4.20 -19.99 -3.27
C ARG A 131 -3.94 -19.02 -2.13
N GLY A 132 -4.66 -17.92 -2.10
CA GLY A 132 -4.58 -16.87 -1.09
C GLY A 132 -4.23 -15.50 -1.70
N ILE A 133 -4.74 -14.47 -1.04
CA ILE A 133 -4.64 -13.09 -1.54
C ILE A 133 -3.19 -12.61 -1.67
N ARG A 134 -2.32 -12.95 -0.71
CA ARG A 134 -0.90 -12.57 -0.73
C ARG A 134 -0.17 -13.23 -1.90
N THR A 135 -0.40 -14.54 -2.11
CA THR A 135 0.16 -15.28 -3.25
C THR A 135 -0.33 -14.72 -4.57
N PHE A 136 -1.61 -14.38 -4.67
CA PHE A 136 -2.17 -13.73 -5.85
C PHE A 136 -1.49 -12.39 -6.13
N LEU A 137 -1.35 -11.54 -5.12
CA LEU A 137 -0.72 -10.23 -5.28
C LEU A 137 0.75 -10.35 -5.71
N THR A 138 1.48 -11.34 -5.19
CA THR A 138 2.90 -11.54 -5.50
C THR A 138 3.13 -12.21 -6.86
N ASN A 139 2.36 -13.26 -7.17
CA ASN A 139 2.65 -14.14 -8.30
C ASN A 139 1.80 -13.86 -9.55
N VAL A 140 0.70 -13.13 -9.41
CA VAL A 140 -0.20 -12.82 -10.52
C VAL A 140 -0.32 -11.32 -10.76
N PHE A 141 -0.56 -10.53 -9.71
CA PHE A 141 -0.80 -9.11 -9.85
C PHE A 141 0.50 -8.31 -10.09
N LEU A 142 1.51 -8.51 -9.24
CA LEU A 142 2.80 -7.81 -9.35
C LEU A 142 3.52 -8.04 -10.70
N PRO A 143 3.53 -9.24 -11.30
CA PRO A 143 4.14 -9.47 -12.60
C PRO A 143 3.48 -8.74 -13.78
N GLU A 144 2.23 -8.31 -13.62
CA GLU A 144 1.52 -7.53 -14.65
C GLU A 144 1.92 -6.05 -14.68
N PHE A 145 2.63 -5.58 -13.66
CA PHE A 145 3.14 -4.20 -13.64
C PHE A 145 4.11 -3.98 -14.79
N SER A 146 4.12 -2.77 -15.36
CA SER A 146 5.18 -2.38 -16.28
C SER A 146 6.56 -2.54 -15.60
N ASN A 147 7.60 -2.82 -16.38
CA ASN A 147 8.95 -2.96 -15.83
C ASN A 147 9.40 -1.71 -15.06
N SER A 148 9.02 -0.54 -15.55
CA SER A 148 9.34 0.74 -14.93
C SER A 148 8.63 0.91 -13.60
N PHE A 149 7.31 0.65 -13.54
CA PHE A 149 6.54 0.72 -12.30
C PHE A 149 7.05 -0.30 -11.28
N ASN A 150 7.23 -1.56 -11.68
CA ASN A 150 7.73 -2.62 -10.80
C ASN A 150 9.11 -2.28 -10.21
N SER A 151 9.98 -1.62 -10.99
CA SER A 151 11.30 -1.18 -10.53
C SER A 151 11.22 -0.05 -9.51
N ALA A 152 10.19 0.79 -9.57
CA ALA A 152 9.95 1.87 -8.63
C ALA A 152 9.27 1.40 -7.34
N VAL A 153 8.56 0.24 -7.37
CA VAL A 153 7.88 -0.34 -6.20
C VAL A 153 8.90 -0.97 -5.25
N LEU A 154 8.87 -0.53 -4.00
CA LEU A 154 9.80 -0.91 -2.94
C LEU A 154 9.30 -2.15 -2.18
N THR A 155 10.24 -2.97 -1.73
CA THR A 155 9.95 -4.05 -0.78
C THR A 155 9.70 -3.43 0.60
N THR A 156 8.59 -3.77 1.20
CA THR A 156 8.11 -3.23 2.49
C THR A 156 8.28 -4.25 3.59
N ASN A 157 8.82 -3.85 4.72
CA ASN A 157 8.81 -4.62 5.96
C ASN A 157 7.44 -4.46 6.62
N LEU A 158 6.51 -5.35 6.27
CA LEU A 158 5.09 -5.22 6.55
C LEU A 158 4.71 -5.84 7.89
N PRO A 159 4.29 -5.06 8.90
CA PRO A 159 3.79 -5.60 10.16
C PRO A 159 2.41 -6.23 9.97
N SER A 160 2.18 -7.37 10.60
CA SER A 160 0.90 -8.07 10.62
C SER A 160 0.68 -8.73 11.97
N ALA A 161 -0.57 -8.79 12.43
CA ALA A 161 -0.92 -9.41 13.70
C ALA A 161 -1.27 -10.89 13.52
N HIS A 162 -0.92 -11.71 14.52
CA HIS A 162 -1.35 -13.09 14.60
C HIS A 162 -2.67 -13.21 15.40
N ALA A 163 -3.65 -13.92 14.87
CA ALA A 163 -5.00 -14.00 15.44
C ALA A 163 -5.07 -14.56 16.86
N ILE A 164 -4.21 -15.52 17.18
CA ILE A 164 -4.25 -16.27 18.46
C ILE A 164 -3.28 -15.71 19.47
N THR A 165 -2.02 -15.45 19.05
CA THR A 165 -0.98 -15.00 19.98
C THR A 165 -1.00 -13.49 20.19
N ASN A 166 -1.66 -12.75 19.32
CA ASN A 166 -1.63 -11.28 19.25
C ASN A 166 -0.22 -10.69 19.06
N GLU A 167 0.73 -11.50 18.65
CA GLU A 167 2.09 -11.06 18.33
C GLU A 167 2.11 -10.37 16.97
N ILE A 168 2.96 -9.37 16.85
CA ILE A 168 3.26 -8.73 15.57
C ILE A 168 4.44 -9.48 14.93
N TYR A 169 4.25 -9.91 13.70
CA TYR A 169 5.30 -10.48 12.86
C TYR A 169 5.44 -9.64 11.58
N TYR A 170 6.55 -9.84 10.89
CA TYR A 170 6.88 -9.04 9.71
C TYR A 170 7.03 -9.93 8.47
N THR A 171 6.53 -9.43 7.35
CA THR A 171 6.73 -10.06 6.03
C THR A 171 7.34 -9.04 5.06
N GLN A 172 8.05 -9.55 4.05
CA GLN A 172 8.61 -8.72 2.99
C GLN A 172 7.68 -8.77 1.78
N ASP A 173 7.01 -7.66 1.50
CA ASP A 173 6.00 -7.59 0.44
C ASP A 173 6.17 -6.33 -0.41
N LYS A 174 6.07 -6.44 -1.73
CA LYS A 174 5.99 -5.30 -2.65
C LYS A 174 4.56 -4.81 -2.82
N VAL A 175 3.59 -5.74 -2.79
CA VAL A 175 2.17 -5.45 -2.92
C VAL A 175 1.42 -6.14 -1.78
N PHE A 176 0.55 -5.41 -1.12
CA PHE A 176 -0.22 -5.90 0.03
C PHE A 176 -1.58 -5.20 0.11
N ILE A 177 -2.40 -5.50 1.13
CA ILE A 177 -3.68 -4.82 1.38
C ILE A 177 -3.64 -4.11 2.74
N PRO A 178 -4.52 -3.13 3.00
CA PRO A 178 -4.48 -2.38 4.24
C PRO A 178 -4.75 -3.25 5.47
N CYS A 179 -4.12 -2.91 6.59
CA CYS A 179 -4.55 -3.33 7.92
C CYS A 179 -5.68 -2.41 8.41
N ARG A 180 -6.55 -2.89 9.30
CA ARG A 180 -7.60 -2.07 9.88
C ARG A 180 -7.05 -0.85 10.63
N SER A 181 -5.96 -1.00 11.40
CA SER A 181 -5.32 0.11 12.12
C SER A 181 -4.76 1.20 11.19
N GLU A 182 -4.51 0.92 9.93
CA GLU A 182 -4.01 1.88 8.96
C GLU A 182 -5.11 2.75 8.35
N ILE A 183 -6.35 2.29 8.43
CA ILE A 183 -7.50 2.96 7.84
C ILE A 183 -8.58 3.34 8.87
N ASP A 184 -8.36 3.03 10.17
CA ASP A 184 -9.27 3.37 11.25
C ASP A 184 -8.54 3.79 12.52
N ARG A 185 -9.14 4.73 13.25
CA ARG A 185 -8.73 5.14 14.60
C ARG A 185 -9.29 4.25 15.71
N ASP A 186 -10.35 3.49 15.44
CA ASP A 186 -10.91 2.57 16.43
C ASP A 186 -10.12 1.27 16.46
N LEU A 187 -9.26 1.15 17.46
CA LEU A 187 -8.36 0.02 17.65
C LEU A 187 -8.92 -1.04 18.62
N ARG A 188 -10.21 -0.96 18.96
CA ARG A 188 -10.84 -1.95 19.85
C ARG A 188 -11.04 -3.28 19.12
N HIS A 189 -10.92 -4.37 19.86
CA HIS A 189 -11.22 -5.74 19.42
C HIS A 189 -10.25 -6.38 18.43
N PHE A 190 -9.07 -5.82 18.21
CA PHE A 190 -8.02 -6.44 17.40
C PHE A 190 -6.64 -5.92 17.80
N THR A 191 -5.58 -6.64 17.41
CA THR A 191 -4.20 -6.20 17.61
C THR A 191 -3.80 -5.27 16.46
N PRO A 192 -3.50 -3.98 16.73
CA PRO A 192 -3.09 -3.06 15.67
C PRO A 192 -1.71 -3.44 15.14
N ALA A 193 -1.59 -3.52 13.80
CA ALA A 193 -0.35 -3.79 13.10
C ALA A 193 -0.05 -2.64 12.13
N GLY A 194 0.56 -1.59 12.65
CA GLY A 194 0.80 -0.34 11.94
C GLY A 194 -0.03 0.83 12.48
N SER A 195 0.41 2.04 12.17
CA SER A 195 -0.28 3.29 12.50
C SER A 195 -1.31 3.66 11.42
N ILE A 196 -2.16 4.61 11.70
CA ILE A 196 -3.14 5.11 10.72
C ILE A 196 -2.42 5.88 9.59
N PHE A 197 -2.87 5.71 8.34
CA PHE A 197 -2.43 6.53 7.23
C PHE A 197 -2.93 7.97 7.36
N GLU A 198 -2.12 8.94 6.99
CA GLU A 198 -2.46 10.36 7.02
C GLU A 198 -3.79 10.65 6.31
N TYR A 199 -4.06 9.98 5.20
CA TYR A 199 -5.32 10.12 4.44
C TYR A 199 -6.57 9.79 5.25
N PHE A 200 -6.49 8.85 6.20
CA PHE A 200 -7.60 8.43 7.05
C PHE A 200 -7.55 9.05 8.45
N ASP A 201 -6.48 9.78 8.78
CA ASP A 201 -6.29 10.40 10.09
C ASP A 201 -7.02 11.75 10.20
N ILE A 202 -8.34 11.71 10.07
CA ILE A 202 -9.25 12.83 10.11
C ILE A 202 -10.25 12.69 11.26
N ASP A 203 -10.68 13.81 11.82
CA ASP A 203 -11.60 13.81 12.98
C ASP A 203 -13.04 13.50 12.58
N ASP A 204 -13.47 13.94 11.40
CA ASP A 204 -14.82 13.67 10.89
C ASP A 204 -15.01 12.19 10.58
N VAL A 205 -15.86 11.53 11.39
CA VAL A 205 -16.14 10.09 11.26
C VAL A 205 -16.85 9.75 9.94
N TRP A 206 -17.72 10.64 9.45
CA TRP A 206 -18.48 10.39 8.22
C TRP A 206 -17.60 10.55 6.99
N GLU A 207 -16.73 11.55 6.99
CA GLU A 207 -15.73 11.69 5.93
C GLU A 207 -14.76 10.50 5.92
N ARG A 208 -14.30 10.04 7.09
CA ARG A 208 -13.47 8.83 7.21
C ARG A 208 -14.18 7.59 6.67
N PHE A 209 -15.49 7.44 6.92
CA PHE A 209 -16.30 6.37 6.32
C PHE A 209 -16.36 6.50 4.80
N ALA A 210 -16.58 7.72 4.29
CA ALA A 210 -16.59 7.98 2.86
C ALA A 210 -15.24 7.64 2.19
N ARG A 211 -14.12 8.01 2.80
CA ARG A 211 -12.77 7.69 2.28
C ARG A 211 -12.44 6.20 2.27
N ARG A 212 -13.05 5.41 3.16
CA ARG A 212 -12.87 3.94 3.19
C ARG A 212 -13.65 3.22 2.10
N LYS A 213 -14.76 3.75 1.63
CA LYS A 213 -15.54 3.13 0.55
C LYS A 213 -14.70 2.98 -0.72
N ALA A 214 -14.94 1.89 -1.44
CA ALA A 214 -14.33 1.68 -2.74
C ALA A 214 -15.33 1.02 -3.70
N GLN A 215 -15.31 1.48 -4.94
CA GLN A 215 -16.14 0.91 -6.01
C GLN A 215 -15.47 -0.34 -6.59
N LEU A 216 -16.27 -1.29 -7.03
CA LEU A 216 -15.85 -2.42 -7.84
C LEU A 216 -16.40 -2.24 -9.26
N PRO A 217 -15.62 -1.71 -10.20
CA PRO A 217 -16.06 -1.49 -11.56
C PRO A 217 -16.46 -2.80 -12.25
N GLY A 218 -17.51 -2.73 -13.10
CA GLY A 218 -17.93 -3.86 -13.91
C GLY A 218 -18.82 -4.87 -13.20
N LEU A 219 -19.32 -4.56 -12.00
CA LEU A 219 -20.43 -5.31 -11.43
C LEU A 219 -21.63 -5.25 -12.36
N SER A 220 -22.21 -6.41 -12.64
CA SER A 220 -23.45 -6.49 -13.42
C SER A 220 -24.66 -6.19 -12.54
N ALA A 221 -25.62 -5.44 -13.05
CA ALA A 221 -26.91 -5.25 -12.39
C ALA A 221 -27.66 -6.58 -12.10
N SER A 222 -27.23 -7.68 -12.70
CA SER A 222 -27.73 -9.03 -12.45
C SER A 222 -27.02 -9.72 -11.27
N ASP A 223 -25.93 -9.16 -10.70
CA ASP A 223 -25.35 -9.69 -9.47
C ASP A 223 -26.36 -9.45 -8.33
N PRO A 224 -26.82 -10.50 -7.62
CA PRO A 224 -27.83 -10.37 -6.57
C PRO A 224 -27.39 -9.45 -5.42
N ASN A 225 -26.10 -9.15 -5.33
CA ASN A 225 -25.54 -8.24 -4.34
C ASN A 225 -25.41 -6.80 -4.87
N TYR A 226 -25.66 -6.57 -6.17
CA TYR A 226 -25.53 -5.26 -6.84
C TYR A 226 -26.68 -4.29 -6.51
N ALA A 227 -27.86 -4.78 -6.22
CA ALA A 227 -29.12 -4.04 -6.34
C ALA A 227 -29.32 -2.83 -5.43
N ASN A 228 -28.37 -2.48 -4.55
CA ASN A 228 -28.60 -1.47 -3.50
C ASN A 228 -27.45 -0.51 -3.18
N PHE A 229 -26.31 -0.48 -3.92
CA PHE A 229 -25.10 0.10 -3.30
C PHE A 229 -24.21 0.98 -4.18
N ASP A 230 -24.72 1.66 -5.20
CA ASP A 230 -23.95 2.66 -5.97
C ASP A 230 -22.55 2.18 -6.41
N ASP A 231 -22.43 0.91 -6.85
CA ASP A 231 -21.17 0.23 -7.23
C ASP A 231 -20.14 0.02 -6.11
N TYR A 232 -20.43 0.40 -4.87
CA TYR A 232 -19.54 0.11 -3.74
C TYR A 232 -19.58 -1.37 -3.38
N TRP A 233 -18.40 -1.90 -2.95
CA TRP A 233 -18.26 -3.30 -2.57
C TRP A 233 -17.43 -3.47 -1.29
N ASN A 234 -17.62 -4.60 -0.63
CA ASN A 234 -16.80 -4.96 0.53
C ASN A 234 -15.40 -5.38 0.10
N TYR A 235 -14.37 -5.05 0.86
CA TYR A 235 -13.01 -5.51 0.60
C TYR A 235 -12.29 -5.94 1.87
N PHE A 236 -11.34 -6.85 1.72
CA PHE A 236 -10.54 -7.37 2.82
C PHE A 236 -9.57 -6.35 3.38
N THR A 237 -9.32 -6.47 4.70
CA THR A 237 -8.09 -6.00 5.33
C THR A 237 -7.22 -7.20 5.70
N ARG A 238 -5.91 -7.00 5.96
CA ARG A 238 -5.04 -8.06 6.47
C ARG A 238 -5.13 -8.27 7.97
N THR A 239 -6.10 -7.64 8.66
CA THR A 239 -6.29 -7.75 10.10
C THR A 239 -7.12 -8.99 10.42
N PRO A 240 -6.55 -9.97 11.15
CA PRO A 240 -7.31 -11.12 11.60
C PRO A 240 -8.30 -10.72 12.71
N SER A 241 -9.38 -11.46 12.82
CA SER A 241 -10.25 -11.42 14.00
C SER A 241 -9.54 -12.10 15.17
N SER A 242 -9.50 -11.44 16.32
CA SER A 242 -8.84 -11.98 17.52
C SER A 242 -9.52 -13.27 18.00
N GLY A 243 -8.71 -14.27 18.32
CA GLY A 243 -9.17 -15.57 18.85
C GLY A 243 -9.73 -16.55 17.83
N GLU A 244 -9.81 -16.17 16.56
CA GLU A 244 -10.40 -16.99 15.50
C GLU A 244 -9.42 -17.14 14.32
N LEU A 245 -9.18 -18.38 13.86
CA LEU A 245 -8.24 -18.63 12.76
C LEU A 245 -8.86 -18.42 11.37
N SER A 246 -10.18 -18.28 11.29
CA SER A 246 -10.90 -18.29 10.01
C SER A 246 -11.59 -16.98 9.67
N PHE A 247 -11.43 -15.92 10.48
CA PHE A 247 -12.09 -14.64 10.24
C PHE A 247 -11.10 -13.52 10.10
N VAL A 248 -11.36 -12.63 9.12
CA VAL A 248 -10.63 -11.38 8.90
C VAL A 248 -11.59 -10.20 8.96
N TYR A 249 -11.07 -9.04 9.31
CA TYR A 249 -11.82 -7.80 9.18
C TYR A 249 -11.91 -7.39 7.70
N ARG A 250 -13.06 -6.82 7.35
CA ARG A 250 -13.33 -6.23 6.03
C ARG A 250 -13.98 -4.87 6.21
N VAL A 251 -13.77 -3.99 5.26
CA VAL A 251 -14.56 -2.78 5.10
C VAL A 251 -15.84 -3.16 4.37
N VAL A 252 -16.97 -2.71 4.87
CA VAL A 252 -18.27 -2.95 4.23
C VAL A 252 -18.72 -1.71 3.44
N LEU A 253 -19.80 -1.85 2.69
CA LEU A 253 -20.32 -0.90 1.71
C LEU A 253 -20.50 0.52 2.21
N ASP A 254 -20.86 0.70 3.49
CA ASP A 254 -21.05 2.00 4.12
C ASP A 254 -19.74 2.60 4.67
N GLY A 255 -18.61 1.90 4.49
CA GLY A 255 -17.31 2.28 5.02
C GLY A 255 -17.08 1.86 6.48
N ASN A 256 -18.01 1.11 7.07
CA ASN A 256 -17.86 0.51 8.39
C ASN A 256 -17.08 -0.81 8.33
N TYR A 257 -16.96 -1.53 9.43
CA TYR A 257 -16.26 -2.82 9.51
C TYR A 257 -17.18 -3.96 9.88
N SER A 258 -16.86 -5.11 9.33
CA SER A 258 -17.43 -6.39 9.71
C SER A 258 -16.33 -7.45 9.71
N VAL A 259 -16.54 -8.54 10.42
CA VAL A 259 -15.73 -9.75 10.28
C VAL A 259 -16.35 -10.62 9.19
N GLY A 260 -15.49 -11.24 8.39
CA GLY A 260 -15.88 -12.18 7.35
C GLY A 260 -14.98 -13.38 7.38
N ASN A 261 -15.50 -14.49 6.93
CA ASN A 261 -14.74 -15.73 6.83
C ASN A 261 -13.60 -15.59 5.80
N SER A 262 -12.39 -15.93 6.17
CA SER A 262 -11.21 -15.83 5.29
C SER A 262 -11.28 -16.82 4.12
N GLY A 263 -11.89 -17.98 4.34
CA GLY A 263 -12.07 -19.03 3.34
C GLY A 263 -13.47 -19.06 2.71
N ASP A 264 -14.28 -18.01 2.91
CA ASP A 264 -15.64 -17.96 2.37
C ASP A 264 -15.61 -17.96 0.84
N THR A 265 -15.90 -19.13 0.28
CA THR A 265 -15.99 -19.34 -1.16
C THR A 265 -17.28 -18.79 -1.76
N SER A 266 -18.28 -18.44 -0.92
CA SER A 266 -19.55 -17.87 -1.36
C SER A 266 -19.53 -16.34 -1.38
N GLY A 267 -18.58 -15.71 -0.69
CA GLY A 267 -18.47 -14.27 -0.53
C GLY A 267 -17.12 -13.75 -0.95
N PHE A 268 -16.82 -13.74 -2.24
CA PHE A 268 -15.61 -13.12 -2.74
C PHE A 268 -15.61 -11.63 -2.43
N TRP A 269 -14.75 -11.26 -1.49
CA TRP A 269 -14.58 -9.87 -1.11
C TRP A 269 -13.54 -9.21 -2.01
N GLY A 270 -13.67 -7.92 -2.16
CA GLY A 270 -12.77 -7.13 -2.97
C GLY A 270 -11.34 -7.11 -2.44
N ILE A 271 -10.40 -6.87 -3.32
CA ILE A 271 -9.03 -6.52 -2.98
C ILE A 271 -8.75 -5.06 -3.37
N ARG A 272 -8.11 -4.35 -2.46
CA ARG A 272 -7.69 -2.97 -2.63
C ARG A 272 -6.19 -2.87 -2.32
N PRO A 273 -5.33 -3.09 -3.32
CA PRO A 273 -3.88 -3.18 -3.10
C PRO A 273 -3.23 -1.88 -2.67
N ILE A 274 -2.10 -2.03 -1.99
CA ILE A 274 -1.16 -0.99 -1.61
C ILE A 274 0.20 -1.31 -2.19
N VAL A 275 0.92 -0.27 -2.59
CA VAL A 275 2.35 -0.30 -2.93
C VAL A 275 3.06 0.87 -2.27
N ASN A 276 4.34 0.71 -1.95
CA ASN A 276 5.23 1.80 -1.63
C ASN A 276 6.12 2.10 -2.84
N ILE A 277 6.23 3.36 -3.21
CA ILE A 277 7.02 3.81 -4.35
C ILE A 277 8.03 4.89 -3.91
N SER A 278 9.22 4.93 -4.51
CA SER A 278 10.21 5.95 -4.18
C SER A 278 9.64 7.36 -4.35
N SER A 279 9.85 8.23 -3.36
CA SER A 279 9.43 9.64 -3.41
C SER A 279 10.05 10.42 -4.58
N SER A 280 11.16 9.94 -5.13
CA SER A 280 11.84 10.56 -6.28
C SER A 280 11.21 10.17 -7.63
N THR A 281 10.20 9.31 -7.65
CA THR A 281 9.49 8.94 -8.88
C THR A 281 8.85 10.19 -9.51
N VAL A 282 9.18 10.46 -10.76
CA VAL A 282 8.72 11.66 -11.48
C VAL A 282 7.25 11.52 -11.84
N VAL A 283 6.52 12.62 -11.76
CA VAL A 283 5.12 12.71 -12.21
C VAL A 283 4.94 13.87 -13.19
N SER A 284 3.77 13.98 -13.83
CA SER A 284 3.43 15.16 -14.63
C SER A 284 3.43 16.43 -13.76
N GLU A 285 3.80 17.57 -14.37
CA GLU A 285 3.82 18.88 -13.67
C GLU A 285 2.42 19.26 -13.16
N GLU A 286 1.40 18.95 -13.95
CA GLU A 286 0.01 19.23 -13.65
C GLU A 286 -0.80 17.93 -13.68
N ALA A 287 -1.89 17.91 -12.93
CA ALA A 287 -2.90 16.88 -13.04
C ALA A 287 -3.69 17.05 -14.35
N ASP A 288 -4.25 15.97 -14.86
CA ASP A 288 -5.18 15.99 -15.97
C ASP A 288 -6.56 16.60 -15.57
N GLU A 289 -7.52 16.57 -16.48
CA GLU A 289 -8.88 17.10 -16.27
C GLU A 289 -9.65 16.37 -15.13
N ASP A 290 -9.25 15.13 -14.83
CA ASP A 290 -9.82 14.31 -13.75
C ASP A 290 -9.05 14.50 -12.41
N GLY A 291 -8.04 15.38 -12.38
CA GLY A 291 -7.23 15.64 -11.21
C GLY A 291 -6.16 14.58 -10.94
N VAL A 292 -5.77 13.79 -11.95
CA VAL A 292 -4.84 12.66 -11.82
C VAL A 292 -3.47 13.03 -12.39
N TYR A 293 -2.40 12.80 -11.62
CA TYR A 293 -1.02 12.95 -12.07
C TYR A 293 -0.51 11.68 -12.74
N ASN A 294 0.16 11.83 -13.88
CA ASN A 294 0.76 10.72 -14.60
C ASN A 294 2.19 10.44 -14.12
N ILE A 295 2.48 9.20 -13.76
CA ILE A 295 3.84 8.74 -13.46
C ILE A 295 4.66 8.74 -14.75
N LYS A 296 5.90 9.22 -14.67
CA LYS A 296 6.85 9.35 -15.78
C LYS A 296 8.11 8.53 -15.48
N TYR A 297 8.71 7.93 -16.52
CA TYR A 297 9.94 7.14 -16.39
C TYR A 297 10.98 7.65 -17.39
#